data_4c32085fcb28c18767ea24562de02b33
#
_entry.id   4c32085fcb28c18767ea24562de02b33
#
_cell.length_a   1.000
_cell.length_b   1.000
_cell.length_c   1.000
_cell.angle_alpha   90.00
_cell.angle_beta   90.00
_cell.angle_gamma   90.00
#
_symmetry.space_group_name_H-M   'P 1'
#
loop_
_entity.id
_entity.type
_entity.pdbx_description
1 polymer ?
#
loop_
_entity_poly.entity_id
_entity_poly.type
_entity_poly.pdbx_seq_one_letter_code
_entity_poly.pdbx_strand_id
1 'polypeptide(L)'
;MPRVQQADEEMRQEYFNSYVDTYLMRDVAEAGGVTDLARFLKMLRTCAALTAEQVNYSNLAQSADISEPTAKEWVRLLQGLGIIYLLHPYSNNELKRLTKTPKLYFCDTGLCAFLSMWLTKDTLMNGAASGHYYENYVVNELIRSYAYGKKRSNLYYY
;
A
#
# COMPACT_ATOMS: atom_id res chain seq x y z
N MET A 1 -7.72 13.09 -0.87
CA MET A 1 -8.79 13.35 -1.85
C MET A 1 -10.02 13.97 -1.15
N PRO A 2 -10.22 15.30 -1.18
CA PRO A 2 -11.24 15.97 -0.34
C PRO A 2 -12.69 15.54 -0.65
N ARG A 3 -13.01 15.23 -1.90
CA ARG A 3 -14.38 14.86 -2.31
C ARG A 3 -14.84 13.49 -1.80
N VAL A 4 -13.91 12.58 -1.56
CA VAL A 4 -14.23 11.21 -1.10
C VAL A 4 -14.50 11.15 0.41
N GLN A 5 -13.96 12.10 1.18
CA GLN A 5 -14.16 12.16 2.63
C GLN A 5 -15.59 12.56 3.03
N GLN A 6 -16.31 13.26 2.16
CA GLN A 6 -17.68 13.72 2.38
C GLN A 6 -18.74 12.83 1.71
N ALA A 7 -18.31 11.85 0.91
CA ALA A 7 -19.20 10.91 0.24
C ALA A 7 -19.74 9.86 1.22
N ASP A 8 -20.94 9.36 0.96
CA ASP A 8 -21.48 8.19 1.65
C ASP A 8 -20.66 6.91 1.32
N GLU A 9 -20.94 5.81 1.98
CA GLU A 9 -20.16 4.57 1.83
C GLU A 9 -20.29 3.98 0.43
N GLU A 10 -21.45 4.02 -0.19
CA GLU A 10 -21.72 3.50 -1.53
C GLU A 10 -20.94 4.30 -2.59
N MET A 11 -21.01 5.62 -2.52
CA MET A 11 -20.29 6.53 -3.43
C MET A 11 -18.76 6.38 -3.28
N ARG A 12 -18.26 6.10 -2.09
CA ARG A 12 -16.83 5.81 -1.88
C ARG A 12 -16.39 4.51 -2.53
N GLN A 13 -17.20 3.45 -2.40
CA GLN A 13 -16.92 2.16 -3.04
C GLN A 13 -16.92 2.30 -4.55
N GLU A 14 -17.91 2.97 -5.14
CA GLU A 14 -17.99 3.23 -6.57
C GLU A 14 -16.78 4.04 -7.08
N TYR A 15 -16.36 5.05 -6.32
CA TYR A 15 -15.16 5.82 -6.64
C TYR A 15 -13.90 4.95 -6.67
N PHE A 16 -13.66 4.13 -5.64
CA PHE A 16 -12.47 3.28 -5.61
C PHE A 16 -12.52 2.14 -6.63
N ASN A 17 -13.68 1.57 -6.92
CA ASN A 17 -13.85 0.64 -8.03
C ASN A 17 -13.42 1.30 -9.35
N SER A 18 -13.99 2.44 -9.68
CA SER A 18 -13.65 3.18 -10.89
C SER A 18 -12.18 3.59 -10.95
N TYR A 19 -11.61 4.01 -9.81
CA TYR A 19 -10.19 4.35 -9.71
C TYR A 19 -9.30 3.15 -10.00
N VAL A 20 -9.57 2.00 -9.39
CA VAL A 20 -8.76 0.77 -9.59
C VAL A 20 -8.89 0.29 -11.03
N ASP A 21 -10.10 0.15 -11.54
CA ASP A 21 -10.35 -0.47 -12.85
C ASP A 21 -9.92 0.43 -14.01
N THR A 22 -10.11 1.75 -13.88
CA THR A 22 -9.89 2.68 -15.00
C THR A 22 -8.50 3.32 -14.96
N TYR A 23 -8.05 3.80 -13.81
CA TYR A 23 -6.80 4.56 -13.70
C TYR A 23 -5.63 3.66 -13.31
N LEU A 24 -5.74 2.96 -12.17
CA LEU A 24 -4.62 2.19 -11.65
C LEU A 24 -4.21 1.05 -12.59
N MET A 25 -5.17 0.27 -13.08
CA MET A 25 -4.86 -0.84 -13.99
C MET A 25 -4.32 -0.37 -15.32
N ARG A 26 -4.78 0.78 -15.84
CA ARG A 26 -4.19 1.41 -17.03
C ARG A 26 -2.75 1.85 -16.78
N ASP A 27 -2.50 2.58 -15.70
CA ASP A 27 -1.15 3.08 -15.37
C ASP A 27 -0.17 1.92 -15.17
N VAL A 28 -0.63 0.81 -14.56
CA VAL A 28 0.15 -0.44 -14.42
C VAL A 28 0.46 -1.07 -15.78
N ALA A 29 -0.52 -1.14 -16.68
CA ALA A 29 -0.31 -1.69 -18.02
C ALA A 29 0.63 -0.81 -18.87
N GLU A 30 0.48 0.51 -18.80
CA GLU A 30 1.33 1.48 -19.51
C GLU A 30 2.78 1.49 -18.99
N ALA A 31 2.98 1.30 -17.67
CA ALA A 31 4.32 1.22 -17.09
C ALA A 31 5.10 -0.02 -17.55
N GLY A 32 4.43 -1.03 -18.07
CA GLY A 32 5.02 -2.28 -18.54
C GLY A 32 5.41 -3.25 -17.41
N GLY A 33 5.81 -4.46 -17.79
CA GLY A 33 6.24 -5.48 -16.83
C GLY A 33 5.09 -6.26 -16.16
N VAL A 34 3.83 -5.88 -16.37
CA VAL A 34 2.66 -6.61 -15.89
C VAL A 34 1.86 -7.12 -17.09
N THR A 35 1.93 -8.42 -17.33
CA THR A 35 1.21 -9.09 -18.41
C THR A 35 -0.14 -9.67 -17.95
N ASP A 36 -0.30 -9.90 -16.66
CA ASP A 36 -1.51 -10.46 -16.04
C ASP A 36 -2.03 -9.52 -14.95
N LEU A 37 -2.97 -8.66 -15.34
CA LEU A 37 -3.59 -7.67 -14.46
C LEU A 37 -4.43 -8.32 -13.34
N ALA A 38 -4.99 -9.51 -13.58
CA ALA A 38 -5.78 -10.22 -12.56
C ALA A 38 -4.87 -10.71 -11.42
N ARG A 39 -3.73 -11.30 -11.75
CA ARG A 39 -2.71 -11.69 -10.75
C ARG A 39 -2.12 -10.48 -10.04
N PHE A 40 -1.89 -9.39 -10.77
CA PHE A 40 -1.42 -8.14 -10.17
C PHE A 40 -2.43 -7.59 -9.14
N LEU A 41 -3.72 -7.55 -9.49
CA LEU A 41 -4.77 -7.09 -8.57
C LEU A 41 -4.86 -8.00 -7.33
N LYS A 42 -4.67 -9.31 -7.49
CA LYS A 42 -4.66 -10.26 -6.38
C LYS A 42 -3.49 -9.96 -5.43
N MET A 43 -2.27 -9.73 -5.97
CA MET A 43 -1.11 -9.31 -5.16
C MET A 43 -1.36 -7.97 -4.47
N LEU A 44 -1.93 -6.99 -5.18
CA LEU A 44 -2.24 -5.67 -4.63
C LEU A 44 -3.22 -5.75 -3.43
N ARG A 45 -4.25 -6.59 -3.53
CA ARG A 45 -5.18 -6.87 -2.42
C ARG A 45 -4.48 -7.54 -1.24
N THR A 46 -3.54 -8.45 -1.50
CA THR A 46 -2.72 -9.06 -0.44
C THR A 46 -1.82 -8.02 0.23
N CYS A 47 -1.21 -7.11 -0.54
CA CYS A 47 -0.47 -5.97 0.03
C CYS A 47 -1.35 -5.10 0.93
N ALA A 48 -2.61 -4.87 0.55
CA ALA A 48 -3.53 -4.08 1.37
C ALA A 48 -3.90 -4.78 2.67
N ALA A 49 -4.14 -6.10 2.63
CA ALA A 49 -4.41 -6.90 3.83
C ALA A 49 -3.22 -6.95 4.80
N LEU A 50 -1.99 -6.81 4.29
CA LEU A 50 -0.73 -6.84 5.05
C LEU A 50 -0.13 -5.43 5.28
N THR A 51 -0.95 -4.38 5.22
CA THR A 51 -0.48 -3.03 5.50
C THR A 51 0.08 -2.91 6.92
N ALA A 52 1.13 -2.12 7.12
CA ALA A 52 1.90 -1.97 8.36
C ALA A 52 2.67 -3.23 8.81
N GLU A 53 2.69 -4.28 8.00
CA GLU A 53 3.50 -5.48 8.26
C GLU A 53 4.80 -5.50 7.46
N GLN A 54 5.75 -6.32 7.88
CA GLN A 54 6.97 -6.56 7.13
C GLN A 54 6.66 -7.27 5.81
N VAL A 55 7.27 -6.80 4.71
CA VAL A 55 7.04 -7.38 3.38
C VAL A 55 7.56 -8.81 3.33
N ASN A 56 6.68 -9.75 3.03
CA ASN A 56 7.04 -11.14 2.73
C ASN A 56 6.80 -11.41 1.25
N TYR A 57 7.86 -11.31 0.45
CA TYR A 57 7.76 -11.50 -1.02
C TYR A 57 7.33 -12.91 -1.41
N SER A 58 7.70 -13.92 -0.63
CA SER A 58 7.27 -15.31 -0.87
C SER A 58 5.75 -15.45 -0.66
N ASN A 59 5.20 -14.84 0.41
CA ASN A 59 3.76 -14.81 0.64
C ASN A 59 3.01 -14.07 -0.47
N LEU A 60 3.51 -12.88 -0.88
CA LEU A 60 2.92 -12.13 -1.99
C LEU A 60 2.94 -12.92 -3.29
N ALA A 61 4.04 -13.59 -3.60
CA ALA A 61 4.19 -14.43 -4.78
C ALA A 61 3.20 -15.61 -4.78
N GLN A 62 3.12 -16.31 -3.65
CA GLN A 62 2.20 -17.44 -3.49
C GLN A 62 0.74 -17.00 -3.60
N SER A 63 0.37 -15.87 -2.98
CA SER A 63 -1.01 -15.37 -3.01
C SER A 63 -1.49 -15.05 -4.42
N ALA A 64 -0.62 -14.61 -5.31
CA ALA A 64 -0.93 -14.20 -6.68
C ALA A 64 -0.54 -15.25 -7.75
N ASP A 65 0.00 -16.39 -7.33
CA ASP A 65 0.50 -17.44 -8.23
C ASP A 65 1.52 -16.90 -9.25
N ILE A 66 2.54 -16.20 -8.73
CA ILE A 66 3.66 -15.62 -9.49
C ILE A 66 5.00 -16.00 -8.84
N SER A 67 6.10 -15.70 -9.52
CA SER A 67 7.43 -15.88 -8.94
C SER A 67 7.77 -14.78 -7.92
N GLU A 68 8.65 -15.08 -6.96
CA GLU A 68 9.14 -14.08 -6.00
C GLU A 68 9.88 -12.91 -6.66
N PRO A 69 10.71 -13.10 -7.70
CA PRO A 69 11.26 -11.99 -8.49
C PRO A 69 10.19 -11.08 -9.07
N THR A 70 9.11 -11.65 -9.64
CA THR A 70 7.97 -10.89 -10.17
C THR A 70 7.27 -10.10 -9.06
N ALA A 71 7.04 -10.70 -7.89
CA ALA A 71 6.46 -9.98 -6.75
C ALA A 71 7.33 -8.78 -6.32
N LYS A 72 8.66 -8.93 -6.32
CA LYS A 72 9.59 -7.82 -6.04
C LYS A 72 9.50 -6.70 -7.06
N GLU A 73 9.42 -7.04 -8.34
CA GLU A 73 9.25 -6.06 -9.42
C GLU A 73 7.93 -5.31 -9.32
N TRP A 74 6.84 -6.02 -9.06
CA TRP A 74 5.52 -5.42 -8.91
C TRP A 74 5.40 -4.52 -7.67
N VAL A 75 6.05 -4.89 -6.56
CA VAL A 75 6.16 -4.00 -5.38
C VAL A 75 6.93 -2.72 -5.72
N ARG A 76 8.02 -2.81 -6.50
CA ARG A 76 8.76 -1.62 -6.99
C ARG A 76 7.90 -0.75 -7.89
N LEU A 77 7.12 -1.36 -8.76
CA LEU A 77 6.17 -0.65 -9.63
C LEU A 77 5.13 0.12 -8.78
N LEU A 78 4.53 -0.53 -7.80
CA LEU A 78 3.58 0.12 -6.86
C LEU A 78 4.20 1.29 -6.11
N GLN A 79 5.48 1.18 -5.71
CA GLN A 79 6.22 2.31 -5.13
C GLN A 79 6.43 3.45 -6.14
N GLY A 80 6.83 3.12 -7.37
CA GLY A 80 7.04 4.09 -8.45
C GLY A 80 5.77 4.86 -8.81
N LEU A 81 4.61 4.19 -8.76
CA LEU A 81 3.29 4.79 -8.96
C LEU A 81 2.76 5.56 -7.73
N GLY A 82 3.49 5.54 -6.61
CA GLY A 82 3.06 6.21 -5.38
C GLY A 82 1.84 5.58 -4.69
N ILE A 83 1.58 4.30 -4.93
CA ILE A 83 0.48 3.55 -4.31
C ILE A 83 0.89 3.08 -2.93
N ILE A 84 2.13 2.62 -2.79
CA ILE A 84 2.69 2.15 -1.52
C ILE A 84 3.99 2.87 -1.18
N TYR A 85 4.32 2.82 0.09
CA TYR A 85 5.58 3.27 0.66
C TYR A 85 6.23 2.14 1.46
N LEU A 86 7.55 1.95 1.33
CA LEU A 86 8.31 1.00 2.13
C LEU A 86 9.11 1.75 3.20
N LEU A 87 8.79 1.51 4.47
CA LEU A 87 9.49 2.04 5.61
C LEU A 87 10.56 1.05 6.07
N HIS A 88 11.82 1.48 6.05
CA HIS A 88 12.94 0.64 6.45
C HIS A 88 13.12 0.62 7.97
N PRO A 89 13.67 -0.47 8.55
CA PRO A 89 13.97 -0.53 9.96
C PRO A 89 15.15 0.40 10.31
N TYR A 90 15.15 0.89 11.51
CA TYR A 90 16.32 1.62 12.04
C TYR A 90 17.54 0.69 12.15
N SER A 91 18.69 1.17 11.73
CA SER A 91 19.98 0.52 11.96
C SER A 91 21.10 1.57 11.92
N ASN A 92 22.02 1.50 12.88
CA ASN A 92 23.23 2.32 12.89
C ASN A 92 24.19 1.95 11.74
N ASN A 93 24.04 0.77 11.15
CA ASN A 93 24.82 0.31 10.01
C ASN A 93 23.97 0.39 8.74
N GLU A 94 24.41 1.21 7.78
CA GLU A 94 23.69 1.42 6.51
C GLU A 94 23.51 0.13 5.70
N LEU A 95 24.53 -0.72 5.65
CA LEU A 95 24.43 -2.02 4.95
C LEU A 95 23.37 -2.93 5.57
N LYS A 96 23.31 -2.98 6.91
CA LYS A 96 22.29 -3.73 7.63
C LYS A 96 20.88 -3.16 7.41
N ARG A 97 20.76 -1.84 7.19
CA ARG A 97 19.49 -1.18 6.87
C ARG A 97 18.93 -1.62 5.54
N LEU A 98 19.81 -1.79 4.53
CA LEU A 98 19.43 -2.23 3.19
C LEU A 98 19.07 -3.72 3.12
N THR A 99 19.57 -4.54 4.04
CA THR A 99 19.32 -6.00 4.05
C THR A 99 18.12 -6.42 4.90
N LYS A 100 17.66 -5.57 5.80
CA LYS A 100 16.49 -5.86 6.64
C LYS A 100 15.19 -5.60 5.89
N THR A 101 14.19 -6.40 6.22
CA THR A 101 12.85 -6.33 5.58
C THR A 101 12.13 -5.04 5.95
N PRO A 102 11.67 -4.24 4.98
CA PRO A 102 10.86 -3.06 5.25
C PRO A 102 9.42 -3.42 5.61
N LYS A 103 8.72 -2.50 6.28
CA LYS A 103 7.26 -2.52 6.42
C LYS A 103 6.60 -1.82 5.22
N LEU A 104 5.44 -2.34 4.79
CA LEU A 104 4.65 -1.80 3.69
C LEU A 104 3.51 -0.92 4.22
N TYR A 105 3.33 0.24 3.62
CA TYR A 105 2.23 1.16 3.91
C TYR A 105 1.60 1.65 2.61
N PHE A 106 0.28 1.77 2.58
CA PHE A 106 -0.43 2.43 1.49
C PHE A 106 -0.37 3.95 1.64
N CYS A 107 -0.14 4.66 0.54
CA CYS A 107 -0.15 6.13 0.52
C CYS A 107 -1.56 6.72 0.69
N ASP A 108 -2.60 5.93 0.42
CA ASP A 108 -4.00 6.25 0.68
C ASP A 108 -4.67 5.14 1.50
N THR A 109 -5.07 5.47 2.73
CA THR A 109 -5.70 4.52 3.66
C THR A 109 -7.12 4.13 3.23
N GLY A 110 -7.81 4.98 2.47
CA GLY A 110 -9.13 4.68 1.90
C GLY A 110 -9.03 3.62 0.80
N LEU A 111 -8.06 3.76 -0.10
CA LEU A 111 -7.76 2.74 -1.11
C LEU A 111 -7.35 1.42 -0.46
N CYS A 112 -6.53 1.48 0.58
CA CYS A 112 -6.12 0.30 1.34
C CYS A 112 -7.32 -0.44 1.94
N ALA A 113 -8.21 0.28 2.62
CA ALA A 113 -9.42 -0.28 3.22
C ALA A 113 -10.34 -0.89 2.17
N PHE A 114 -10.53 -0.21 1.03
CA PHE A 114 -11.31 -0.71 -0.08
C PHE A 114 -10.75 -2.03 -0.64
N LEU A 115 -9.46 -2.09 -0.94
CA LEU A 115 -8.81 -3.27 -1.50
C LEU A 115 -8.84 -4.49 -0.57
N SER A 116 -8.78 -4.28 0.75
CA SER A 116 -8.85 -5.32 1.77
C SER A 116 -10.27 -5.56 2.31
N MET A 117 -11.30 -4.99 1.63
CA MET A 117 -12.73 -5.22 1.91
C MET A 117 -13.21 -4.71 3.28
N TRP A 118 -12.52 -3.75 3.90
CA TRP A 118 -13.02 -3.01 5.06
C TRP A 118 -13.86 -1.82 4.58
N LEU A 119 -15.10 -2.11 4.16
CA LEU A 119 -15.91 -1.17 3.38
C LEU A 119 -16.64 -0.13 4.22
N THR A 120 -16.83 -0.38 5.52
CA THR A 120 -17.48 0.55 6.43
C THR A 120 -16.56 1.00 7.55
N LYS A 121 -16.84 2.18 8.11
CA LYS A 121 -16.09 2.71 9.26
C LYS A 121 -16.17 1.76 10.46
N ASP A 122 -17.35 1.22 10.73
CA ASP A 122 -17.57 0.36 11.89
C ASP A 122 -16.81 -0.97 11.77
N THR A 123 -16.81 -1.60 10.59
CA THR A 123 -16.05 -2.82 10.36
C THR A 123 -14.55 -2.59 10.46
N LEU A 124 -14.06 -1.45 9.96
CA LEU A 124 -12.64 -1.10 10.05
C LEU A 124 -12.22 -0.81 11.49
N MET A 125 -12.98 0.00 12.23
CA MET A 125 -12.61 0.43 13.59
C MET A 125 -12.67 -0.69 14.61
N ASN A 126 -13.61 -1.64 14.44
CA ASN A 126 -13.79 -2.78 15.34
C ASN A 126 -13.10 -4.07 14.83
N GLY A 127 -12.51 -4.02 13.65
CA GLY A 127 -11.81 -5.15 13.03
C GLY A 127 -10.43 -5.40 13.64
N ALA A 128 -9.93 -6.63 13.49
CA ALA A 128 -8.60 -7.03 13.97
C ALA A 128 -7.46 -6.20 13.33
N ALA A 129 -7.68 -5.65 12.14
CA ALA A 129 -6.70 -4.85 11.41
C ALA A 129 -6.69 -3.36 11.78
N SER A 130 -7.58 -2.90 12.69
CA SER A 130 -7.72 -1.47 13.04
C SER A 130 -6.41 -0.81 13.46
N GLY A 131 -5.55 -1.51 14.22
CA GLY A 131 -4.24 -1.04 14.64
C GLY A 131 -3.29 -0.80 13.47
N HIS A 132 -3.27 -1.69 12.48
CA HIS A 132 -2.46 -1.55 11.26
C HIS A 132 -2.89 -0.34 10.41
N TYR A 133 -4.21 -0.11 10.29
CA TYR A 133 -4.73 1.06 9.58
C TYR A 133 -4.41 2.36 10.30
N TYR A 134 -4.49 2.37 11.63
CA TYR A 134 -4.11 3.53 12.43
C TYR A 134 -2.60 3.82 12.28
N GLU A 135 -1.75 2.80 12.35
CA GLU A 135 -0.31 2.92 12.10
C GLU A 135 -0.06 3.47 10.69
N ASN A 136 -0.73 2.94 9.67
CA ASN A 136 -0.61 3.44 8.29
C ASN A 136 -1.02 4.91 8.18
N TYR A 137 -2.10 5.32 8.83
CA TYR A 137 -2.55 6.71 8.86
C TYR A 137 -1.49 7.62 9.48
N VAL A 138 -0.96 7.26 10.66
CA VAL A 138 0.08 8.04 11.36
C VAL A 138 1.34 8.17 10.49
N VAL A 139 1.81 7.09 9.88
CA VAL A 139 2.97 7.11 8.97
C VAL A 139 2.74 8.06 7.80
N ASN A 140 1.55 8.03 7.18
CA ASN A 140 1.21 8.94 6.09
C ASN A 140 1.21 10.41 6.52
N GLU A 141 0.67 10.73 7.71
CA GLU A 141 0.68 12.11 8.23
C GLU A 141 2.11 12.60 8.52
N LEU A 142 2.97 11.73 9.04
CA LEU A 142 4.39 12.04 9.24
C LEU A 142 5.08 12.31 7.89
N ILE A 143 4.92 11.44 6.89
CA ILE A 143 5.50 11.61 5.55
C ILE A 143 5.04 12.94 4.92
N ARG A 144 3.74 13.23 4.99
CA ARG A 144 3.16 14.50 4.48
C ARG A 144 3.74 15.72 5.21
N SER A 145 3.86 15.66 6.53
CA SER A 145 4.44 16.74 7.33
C SER A 145 5.88 17.06 6.90
N TYR A 146 6.72 16.04 6.67
CA TYR A 146 8.08 16.23 6.15
C TYR A 146 8.07 16.83 4.73
N ALA A 147 7.19 16.35 3.86
CA ALA A 147 7.06 16.86 2.49
C ALA A 147 6.65 18.34 2.46
N TYR A 148 5.67 18.75 3.29
CA TYR A 148 5.28 20.16 3.42
C TYR A 148 6.44 21.03 3.96
N GLY A 149 7.24 20.51 4.89
CA GLY A 149 8.41 21.19 5.42
C GLY A 149 9.63 21.23 4.48
N LYS A 150 9.50 20.71 3.24
CA LYS A 150 10.60 20.55 2.26
C LYS A 150 11.81 19.80 2.85
N LYS A 151 11.59 18.94 3.82
CA LYS A 151 12.62 18.10 4.45
C LYS A 151 12.51 16.67 3.94
N ARG A 152 13.65 15.98 3.77
CA ARG A 152 13.63 14.53 3.54
C ARG A 152 13.12 13.83 4.81
N SER A 153 12.19 12.90 4.64
CA SER A 153 11.73 12.09 5.76
C SER A 153 12.84 11.11 6.16
N ASN A 154 13.31 11.20 7.41
CA ASN A 154 14.21 10.22 8.02
C ASN A 154 13.41 9.32 8.98
N LEU A 155 12.33 8.72 8.45
CA LEU A 155 11.48 7.82 9.21
C LEU A 155 12.02 6.40 9.10
N TYR A 156 12.00 5.71 10.23
CA TYR A 156 12.39 4.32 10.38
C TYR A 156 11.47 3.67 11.41
N TYR A 157 11.30 2.34 11.34
CA TYR A 157 10.64 1.58 12.41
C TYR A 157 11.67 0.81 13.25
N TYR A 158 11.30 0.42 14.46
CA TYR A 158 12.08 -0.43 15.36
C TYR A 158 11.51 -1.84 15.44
#